data_830f88f0053cd470bdc651e4388c222f
#
_entry.id   830f88f0053cd470bdc651e4388c222f
#
_cell.length_a   1.000
_cell.length_b   1.000
_cell.length_c   1.000
_cell.angle_alpha   90.00
_cell.angle_beta   90.00
_cell.angle_gamma   90.00
#
_symmetry.space_group_name_H-M   'P 1'
#
loop_
_entity.id
_entity.type
_entity.pdbx_description
1 polymer ?
#
loop_
_entity_poly.entity_id
_entity_poly.type
_entity_poly.pdbx_seq_one_letter_code
_entity_poly.pdbx_strand_id
1 'polypeptide(L)'
;MTDNDEPDHHINFDAPAVLRKWPSLNNLRRTEATGPYLMRDGTLDECLREFMAKPAPTRHLYEIHTSPQPPLVADVLSGESLVELVRLREFL
;
A
#
# COMPACT_ATOMS: atom_id res chain seq x y z
N MET A 1 -7.19 -9.42 -30.58
CA MET A 1 -6.95 -9.28 -29.94
C MET A 1 -6.59 -9.26 -29.18
N THR A 2 -6.51 -9.10 -29.13
CA THR A 2 -6.16 -9.18 -28.52
C THR A 2 -5.92 -8.94 -27.54
N ASP A 3 -5.74 -8.59 -27.41
CA ASP A 3 -5.45 -8.40 -26.64
C ASP A 3 -5.46 -8.41 -25.70
N ASN A 4 -5.45 -8.25 -25.49
CA ASN A 4 -5.63 -8.25 -24.55
C ASN A 4 -5.72 -8.93 -23.74
N ASP A 5 -5.44 -9.06 -23.93
CA ASP A 5 -5.43 -9.96 -23.16
C ASP A 5 -4.45 -10.09 -22.14
N GLU A 6 -3.87 -9.21 -21.65
CA GLU A 6 -3.09 -9.27 -20.56
C GLU A 6 -3.65 -8.57 -19.46
N PRO A 7 -4.82 -8.78 -19.07
CA PRO A 7 -5.48 -8.06 -18.02
C PRO A 7 -4.89 -8.27 -16.68
N ASP A 8 -4.30 -9.39 -16.47
CA ASP A 8 -3.78 -9.66 -15.16
C ASP A 8 -2.57 -8.87 -14.84
N HIS A 9 -2.02 -8.13 -15.79
CA HIS A 9 -0.90 -7.29 -15.50
C HIS A 9 -1.31 -5.83 -15.31
N HIS A 10 -2.59 -5.56 -15.35
CA HIS A 10 -3.07 -4.20 -15.22
C HIS A 10 -3.50 -3.95 -13.80
N ILE A 11 -2.84 -3.02 -13.15
CA ILE A 11 -3.23 -2.57 -11.82
C ILE A 11 -3.71 -1.14 -11.94
N ASN A 12 -4.87 -0.85 -11.38
CA ASN A 12 -5.40 0.49 -11.39
C ASN A 12 -4.81 1.26 -10.19
N PHE A 13 -3.79 2.03 -10.44
CA PHE A 13 -3.14 2.81 -9.40
C PHE A 13 -3.92 4.06 -9.04
N ASP A 14 -4.98 4.37 -9.78
CA ASP A 14 -5.86 5.46 -9.45
C ASP A 14 -7.02 5.03 -8.57
N ALA A 15 -7.06 3.76 -8.17
CA ALA A 15 -8.11 3.28 -7.28
C ALA A 15 -8.04 4.00 -5.93
N PRO A 16 -9.18 4.21 -5.28
CA PRO A 16 -9.18 4.86 -3.98
C PRO A 16 -8.39 4.04 -2.95
N ALA A 17 -7.65 4.73 -2.10
CA ALA A 17 -6.85 4.07 -1.09
C ALA A 17 -6.62 5.02 0.06
N VAL A 18 -6.27 4.46 1.23
CA VAL A 18 -5.89 5.27 2.38
C VAL A 18 -4.60 4.68 2.94
N LEU A 19 -3.72 5.57 3.36
CA LEU A 19 -2.49 5.20 4.06
C LEU A 19 -2.71 5.40 5.54
N ARG A 20 -2.41 4.39 6.34
CA ARG A 20 -2.59 4.43 7.78
C ARG A 20 -1.28 4.08 8.46
N LYS A 21 -1.12 4.59 9.67
CA LYS A 21 0.09 4.34 10.46
C LYS A 21 -0.31 3.79 11.81
N TRP A 22 0.36 2.73 12.26
CA TRP A 22 0.14 2.19 13.59
C TRP A 22 0.80 3.08 14.64
N PRO A 23 0.17 3.30 15.78
CA PRO A 23 0.86 3.91 16.90
C PRO A 23 2.08 3.08 17.25
N SER A 24 3.16 3.72 17.65
CA SER A 24 4.40 3.00 17.90
C SER A 24 5.03 3.44 19.19
N LEU A 25 5.81 2.54 19.78
CA LEU A 25 6.66 2.83 20.93
C LEU A 25 7.96 2.12 20.63
N ASN A 26 9.05 2.86 20.68
CA ASN A 26 10.38 2.32 20.38
C ASN A 26 10.37 1.65 18.99
N ASN A 27 9.68 2.28 18.04
CA ASN A 27 9.59 1.82 16.66
C ASN A 27 8.90 0.47 16.52
N LEU A 28 8.08 0.07 17.48
CA LEU A 28 7.29 -1.14 17.42
C LEU A 28 5.81 -0.77 17.40
N ARG A 29 5.01 -1.54 16.67
CA ARG A 29 3.57 -1.29 16.60
C ARG A 29 2.93 -1.49 17.96
N ARG A 30 2.03 -0.59 18.30
CA ARG A 30 1.24 -0.71 19.51
C ARG A 30 -0.14 -1.20 19.12
N THR A 31 -0.26 -2.52 18.97
CA THR A 31 -1.50 -3.10 18.48
C THR A 31 -2.60 -3.15 19.54
N GLU A 32 -2.25 -2.93 20.80
CA GLU A 32 -3.26 -2.88 21.84
C GLU A 32 -4.04 -1.58 21.83
N ALA A 33 -3.62 -0.62 21.01
CA ALA A 33 -4.31 0.65 20.92
C ALA A 33 -5.50 0.55 19.97
N THR A 34 -5.96 1.69 19.46
CA THR A 34 -7.17 1.75 18.67
C THR A 34 -6.98 1.33 17.23
N GLY A 35 -5.78 0.91 16.86
CA GLY A 35 -5.50 0.53 15.49
C GLY A 35 -4.80 1.65 14.74
N PRO A 36 -4.55 1.46 13.45
CA PRO A 36 -3.81 2.47 12.69
C PRO A 36 -4.68 3.70 12.42
N TYR A 37 -4.04 4.87 12.40
CA TYR A 37 -4.74 6.11 12.16
C TYR A 37 -4.42 6.63 10.75
N LEU A 38 -5.34 7.44 10.23
CA LEU A 38 -5.27 7.91 8.86
C LEU A 38 -4.12 8.89 8.67
N MET A 39 -3.31 8.66 7.65
CA MET A 39 -2.23 9.55 7.26
C MET A 39 -2.54 10.25 5.95
N ARG A 40 -3.16 9.54 5.00
CA ARG A 40 -3.46 10.13 3.70
C ARG A 40 -4.63 9.39 3.07
N ASP A 41 -5.52 10.18 2.46
CA ASP A 41 -6.68 9.65 1.74
C ASP A 41 -6.50 10.11 0.29
N GLY A 42 -6.48 9.18 -0.64
CA GLY A 42 -6.27 9.54 -2.02
C GLY A 42 -6.31 8.31 -2.91
N THR A 43 -5.39 8.25 -3.86
CA THR A 43 -5.30 7.11 -4.77
C THR A 43 -4.22 6.16 -4.28
N LEU A 44 -4.26 4.94 -4.82
CA LEU A 44 -3.22 3.96 -4.51
C LEU A 44 -1.85 4.52 -4.85
N ASP A 45 -1.72 5.20 -6.01
CA ASP A 45 -0.45 5.79 -6.41
C ASP A 45 0.03 6.82 -5.39
N GLU A 46 -0.85 7.69 -4.96
CA GLU A 46 -0.48 8.71 -3.97
C GLU A 46 -0.07 8.10 -2.66
N CYS A 47 -0.78 7.07 -2.22
CA CYS A 47 -0.43 6.39 -0.97
C CYS A 47 0.91 5.68 -1.07
N LEU A 48 1.19 5.06 -2.21
CA LEU A 48 2.48 4.40 -2.40
C LEU A 48 3.62 5.41 -2.40
N ARG A 49 3.42 6.57 -3.02
CA ARG A 49 4.46 7.61 -3.02
C ARG A 49 4.71 8.12 -1.62
N GLU A 50 3.63 8.34 -0.86
CA GLU A 50 3.77 8.80 0.51
C GLU A 50 4.50 7.77 1.35
N PHE A 51 4.15 6.49 1.18
CA PHE A 51 4.79 5.40 1.91
C PHE A 51 6.30 5.36 1.60
N MET A 52 6.65 5.48 0.34
CA MET A 52 8.07 5.41 -0.04
C MET A 52 8.87 6.62 0.43
N ALA A 53 8.19 7.71 0.72
CA ALA A 53 8.86 8.89 1.26
C ALA A 53 9.17 8.76 2.75
N LYS A 54 8.62 7.75 3.43
CA LYS A 54 8.88 7.56 4.86
C LYS A 54 10.24 6.90 5.05
N PRO A 55 10.92 7.19 6.16
CA PRO A 55 12.22 6.54 6.42
C PRO A 55 12.05 5.03 6.46
N ALA A 56 12.98 4.32 5.82
CA ALA A 56 12.90 2.87 5.71
C ALA A 56 12.69 2.17 7.05
N PRO A 57 13.36 2.56 8.14
CA PRO A 57 13.17 1.86 9.42
C PRO A 57 11.77 2.01 10.00
N THR A 58 10.96 2.94 9.49
CA THR A 58 9.60 3.14 10.00
C THR A 58 8.53 2.55 9.11
N ARG A 59 8.89 1.98 7.96
CA ARG A 59 7.89 1.55 6.98
C ARG A 59 7.02 0.41 7.49
N HIS A 60 7.52 -0.39 8.42
CA HIS A 60 6.73 -1.47 8.99
C HIS A 60 5.54 -0.97 9.81
N LEU A 61 5.49 0.30 10.10
CA LEU A 61 4.38 0.87 10.87
C LEU A 61 3.21 1.27 10.00
N TYR A 62 3.36 1.21 8.68
CA TYR A 62 2.35 1.73 7.76
C TYR A 62 1.62 0.60 7.04
N GLU A 63 0.38 0.86 6.67
CA GLU A 63 -0.38 -0.02 5.79
C GLU A 63 -1.24 0.81 4.88
N ILE A 64 -1.59 0.24 3.74
CA ILE A 64 -2.49 0.87 2.79
C ILE A 64 -3.72 0.00 2.66
N HIS A 65 -4.89 0.63 2.78
CA HIS A 65 -6.17 -0.04 2.61
C HIS A 65 -6.75 0.44 1.29
N THR A 66 -7.13 -0.49 0.42
CA THR A 66 -7.60 -0.17 -0.92
C THR A 66 -8.59 -1.23 -1.38
N SER A 67 -9.26 -0.96 -2.49
CA SER A 67 -10.10 -1.99 -3.10
C SER A 67 -9.22 -3.07 -3.66
N PRO A 68 -9.49 -4.34 -3.37
CA PRO A 68 -8.62 -5.41 -3.85
C PRO A 68 -8.67 -5.53 -5.37
N GLN A 69 -7.56 -5.91 -5.95
CA GLN A 69 -7.44 -6.18 -7.38
C GLN A 69 -6.73 -7.51 -7.55
N PRO A 70 -7.43 -8.62 -7.31
CA PRO A 70 -6.78 -9.93 -7.36
C PRO A 70 -6.24 -10.21 -8.75
N PRO A 71 -5.18 -10.97 -8.83
CA PRO A 71 -4.45 -11.57 -7.71
C PRO A 71 -3.35 -10.70 -7.17
N LEU A 72 -3.12 -9.51 -7.73
CA LEU A 72 -1.92 -8.74 -7.45
C LEU A 72 -2.05 -7.77 -6.28
N VAL A 73 -3.25 -7.27 -6.02
CA VAL A 73 -3.44 -6.26 -4.98
C VAL A 73 -4.46 -6.76 -3.97
N ALA A 74 -4.02 -6.90 -2.72
CA ALA A 74 -4.91 -7.26 -1.63
C ALA A 74 -5.58 -6.01 -1.07
N ASP A 75 -6.61 -6.19 -0.26
CA ASP A 75 -7.33 -5.05 0.31
C ASP A 75 -6.53 -4.35 1.40
N VAL A 76 -5.62 -5.05 2.05
CA VAL A 76 -4.73 -4.44 3.04
C VAL A 76 -3.30 -4.80 2.66
N LEU A 77 -2.48 -3.77 2.46
CA LEU A 77 -1.11 -3.95 2.03
C LEU A 77 -0.19 -3.45 3.12
N SER A 78 0.80 -4.26 3.51
CA SER A 78 1.76 -3.83 4.51
C SER A 78 3.07 -4.57 4.30
N GLY A 79 4.15 -4.06 4.88
CA GLY A 79 5.44 -4.73 4.86
C GLY A 79 5.90 -5.06 3.46
N GLU A 80 6.23 -6.32 3.26
CA GLU A 80 6.78 -6.74 1.98
C GLU A 80 5.80 -6.61 0.84
N SER A 81 4.52 -6.77 1.08
CA SER A 81 3.55 -6.66 -0.01
C SER A 81 3.55 -5.24 -0.57
N LEU A 82 3.77 -4.22 0.27
CA LEU A 82 3.88 -2.85 -0.22
C LEU A 82 5.15 -2.67 -1.03
N VAL A 83 6.26 -3.21 -0.57
CA VAL A 83 7.53 -3.09 -1.30
C VAL A 83 7.43 -3.78 -2.65
N GLU A 84 6.80 -4.95 -2.67
CA GLU A 84 6.63 -5.68 -3.92
C GLU A 84 5.76 -4.89 -4.90
N LEU A 85 4.70 -4.26 -4.41
CA LEU A 85 3.82 -3.50 -5.27
C LEU A 85 4.54 -2.27 -5.82
N VAL A 86 5.39 -1.63 -5.02
CA VAL A 86 6.17 -0.50 -5.49
C VAL A 86 7.10 -0.93 -6.61
N ARG A 87 7.74 -2.09 -6.46
CA ARG A 87 8.60 -2.60 -7.51
C ARG A 87 7.83 -2.87 -8.78
N LEU A 88 6.68 -3.50 -8.64
CA LEU A 88 5.84 -3.80 -9.80
C LEU A 88 5.41 -2.52 -10.49
N ARG A 89 5.07 -1.49 -9.71
CA ARG A 89 4.67 -0.21 -10.28
C ARG A 89 5.78 0.38 -11.12
N GLU A 90 7.03 0.21 -10.73
CA GLU A 90 8.15 0.75 -11.49
C GLU A 90 8.40 0.01 -12.79
N PHE A 91 7.94 -1.23 -12.89
CA PHE A 91 8.03 -1.97 -14.12
C PHE A 91 6.89 -1.63 -15.07
N LEU A 92 5.78 -1.23 -14.57
CA LEU A 92 4.61 -0.93 -15.38
C LEU A 92 4.60 0.53 -15.77
#